data_9cd35ad63059700071aefa042c0de6b3
#
_entry.id   9cd35ad63059700071aefa042c0de6b3
#
_cell.length_a   1.000
_cell.length_b   1.000
_cell.length_c   1.000
_cell.angle_alpha   90.00
_cell.angle_beta   90.00
_cell.angle_gamma   90.00
#
_symmetry.space_group_name_H-M   'P 1'
#
loop_
_entity.id
_entity.type
_entity.pdbx_description
1 polymer ?
#
loop_
_entity_poly.entity_id
_entity_poly.type
_entity_poly.pdbx_seq_one_letter_code
_entity_poly.pdbx_strand_id
1 'polypeptide(L)'
;MGADIHLFSEKKKTVNNEEKWVNADYWTINPYFETDKDEQELELVSIYDDRNYDLFNVLAEVRGNGPSISPPRGLPDDVSSIVKKESDRWDGDGHSHSYFTLAELKEYYKNNSHTSHNGFLSKRQITELDEDNHTPYNWSEWSNPDLEYREWKEVSSLKKIVDKVDDRMRKEFWVSKDDEDTSKFDDKFRIVFWFDN
;
A
#
# COMPACT_ATOMS: atom_id res chain seq x y z
N MET A 1 6.05 -11.49 -16.07
CA MET A 1 6.88 -10.65 -15.18
C MET A 1 6.01 -10.23 -14.02
N GLY A 2 6.57 -10.10 -12.82
CA GLY A 2 5.88 -9.60 -11.63
C GLY A 2 5.77 -8.08 -11.69
N ALA A 3 5.04 -7.47 -10.74
CA ALA A 3 5.11 -6.04 -10.47
C ALA A 3 5.53 -5.86 -9.01
N ASP A 4 6.40 -4.89 -8.74
CA ASP A 4 6.82 -4.48 -7.42
C ASP A 4 6.35 -3.06 -7.14
N ILE A 5 6.18 -2.70 -5.87
CA ILE A 5 5.73 -1.38 -5.46
C ILE A 5 6.87 -0.59 -4.82
N HIS A 6 7.02 0.65 -5.25
CA HIS A 6 7.89 1.65 -4.64
C HIS A 6 7.02 2.66 -3.91
N LEU A 7 7.04 2.63 -2.57
CA LEU A 7 6.13 3.41 -1.74
C LEU A 7 6.91 4.31 -0.79
N PHE A 8 6.61 5.60 -0.84
CA PHE A 8 7.19 6.66 -0.04
C PHE A 8 6.13 7.36 0.79
N SER A 9 6.53 7.93 1.90
CA SER A 9 5.67 8.77 2.72
C SER A 9 6.11 10.22 2.72
N GLU A 10 5.13 11.10 2.78
CA GLU A 10 5.33 12.54 2.89
C GLU A 10 4.41 13.16 3.94
N LYS A 11 4.89 14.22 4.58
CA LYS A 11 4.10 15.02 5.52
C LYS A 11 4.11 16.48 5.14
N LYS A 12 3.03 17.20 5.43
CA LYS A 12 3.00 18.66 5.34
C LYS A 12 3.77 19.29 6.47
N LYS A 13 4.63 20.26 6.14
CA LYS A 13 5.40 21.05 7.09
C LYS A 13 5.45 22.51 6.63
N THR A 14 5.32 23.42 7.56
CA THR A 14 5.53 24.84 7.28
C THR A 14 7.04 25.12 7.16
N VAL A 15 7.45 25.57 6.00
CA VAL A 15 8.84 25.96 5.69
C VAL A 15 8.80 27.38 5.13
N ASN A 16 9.44 28.34 5.78
CA ASN A 16 9.44 29.76 5.38
C ASN A 16 8.02 30.36 5.20
N ASN A 17 7.11 30.06 6.12
CA ASN A 17 5.67 30.42 6.11
C ASN A 17 4.85 29.83 4.96
N GLU A 18 5.35 28.86 4.25
CA GLU A 18 4.61 28.10 3.22
C GLU A 18 4.44 26.64 3.65
N GLU A 19 3.26 26.08 3.47
CA GLU A 19 3.08 24.63 3.65
C GLU A 19 3.67 23.88 2.44
N LYS A 20 4.54 22.93 2.72
CA LYS A 20 5.18 22.07 1.71
C LYS A 20 5.13 20.62 2.14
N TRP A 21 5.03 19.73 1.16
CA TRP A 21 5.26 18.31 1.39
C TRP A 21 6.76 18.06 1.50
N VAL A 22 7.13 17.32 2.52
CA VAL A 22 8.51 16.88 2.76
C VAL A 22 8.51 15.37 3.00
N ASN A 23 9.58 14.71 2.58
CA ASN A 23 9.74 13.28 2.81
C ASN A 23 9.68 12.96 4.31
N ALA A 24 8.94 11.91 4.66
CA ALA A 24 8.72 11.42 6.02
C ALA A 24 9.20 9.98 6.21
N ASP A 25 9.97 9.46 5.25
CA ASP A 25 10.53 8.12 5.33
C ASP A 25 11.76 8.06 6.24
N TYR A 26 12.06 6.86 6.72
CA TYR A 26 13.29 6.55 7.40
C TYR A 26 14.27 5.94 6.41
N TRP A 27 15.53 6.24 6.60
CA TRP A 27 16.63 5.76 5.78
C TRP A 27 17.67 5.10 6.67
N THR A 28 18.30 4.05 6.16
CA THR A 28 19.41 3.37 6.84
C THR A 28 20.60 3.26 5.91
N ILE A 29 21.75 2.95 6.45
CA ILE A 29 22.95 2.69 5.64
C ILE A 29 22.71 1.41 4.85
N ASN A 30 22.94 1.49 3.54
CA ASN A 30 22.90 0.33 2.67
C ASN A 30 24.11 -0.58 2.94
N PRO A 31 23.92 -1.82 3.41
CA PRO A 31 25.03 -2.71 3.75
C PRO A 31 25.87 -3.13 2.54
N TYR A 32 25.36 -2.93 1.31
CA TYR A 32 26.07 -3.27 0.07
C TYR A 32 26.77 -2.10 -0.60
N PHE A 33 26.65 -0.89 -0.06
CA PHE A 33 27.22 0.34 -0.63
C PHE A 33 28.73 0.26 -0.88
N GLU A 34 29.49 -0.38 0.02
CA GLU A 34 30.94 -0.52 -0.13
C GLU A 34 31.37 -1.60 -1.13
N THR A 35 30.46 -2.54 -1.45
CA THR A 35 30.75 -3.69 -2.31
C THR A 35 30.25 -3.55 -3.72
N ASP A 36 29.27 -2.67 -3.96
CA ASP A 36 28.71 -2.37 -5.26
C ASP A 36 28.71 -0.86 -5.50
N LYS A 37 29.42 -0.42 -6.56
CA LYS A 37 29.57 1.01 -6.88
C LYS A 37 28.32 1.68 -7.42
N ASP A 38 27.35 0.88 -7.87
CA ASP A 38 26.07 1.36 -8.39
C ASP A 38 25.03 1.53 -7.29
N GLU A 39 25.32 1.03 -6.09
CA GLU A 39 24.44 1.14 -4.93
C GLU A 39 24.53 2.51 -4.25
N GLN A 40 23.42 2.95 -3.67
CA GLN A 40 23.38 4.18 -2.87
C GLN A 40 23.84 3.94 -1.43
N GLU A 41 24.43 4.99 -0.84
CA GLU A 41 24.86 4.96 0.57
C GLU A 41 23.68 4.72 1.53
N LEU A 42 22.51 5.25 1.19
CA LEU A 42 21.30 5.10 2.00
C LEU A 42 20.23 4.31 1.24
N GLU A 43 19.60 3.39 1.95
CA GLU A 43 18.42 2.67 1.47
C GLU A 43 17.16 3.05 2.26
N LEU A 44 16.02 2.98 1.58
CA LEU A 44 14.70 3.27 2.16
C LEU A 44 14.29 2.17 3.15
N VAL A 45 13.91 2.56 4.36
CA VAL A 45 13.14 1.70 5.27
C VAL A 45 11.67 1.78 4.86
N SER A 46 11.29 0.99 3.88
CA SER A 46 9.96 1.03 3.27
C SER A 46 8.85 0.78 4.29
N ILE A 47 7.76 1.54 4.16
CA ILE A 47 6.51 1.25 4.91
C ILE A 47 5.91 -0.05 4.41
N TYR A 48 6.02 -0.31 3.09
CA TYR A 48 5.46 -1.48 2.44
C TYR A 48 6.24 -1.83 1.18
N ASP A 49 6.64 -3.09 1.08
CA ASP A 49 7.44 -3.66 -0.02
C ASP A 49 7.01 -5.08 -0.41
N ASP A 50 5.91 -5.59 0.20
CA ASP A 50 5.37 -6.90 -0.14
C ASP A 50 4.67 -6.86 -1.53
N ARG A 51 4.72 -7.97 -2.24
CA ARG A 51 4.00 -8.16 -3.49
C ARG A 51 2.57 -8.67 -3.21
N ASN A 52 1.58 -7.81 -3.39
CA ASN A 52 0.16 -8.14 -3.23
C ASN A 52 -0.67 -7.48 -4.34
N TYR A 53 -1.12 -8.28 -5.31
CA TYR A 53 -1.82 -7.78 -6.49
C TYR A 53 -3.23 -7.27 -6.20
N ASP A 54 -3.92 -7.79 -5.17
CA ASP A 54 -5.21 -7.24 -4.74
C ASP A 54 -5.03 -5.81 -4.23
N LEU A 55 -3.97 -5.57 -3.43
CA LEU A 55 -3.62 -4.24 -2.98
C LEU A 55 -3.21 -3.33 -4.14
N PHE A 56 -2.42 -3.83 -5.10
CA PHE A 56 -1.98 -3.05 -6.26
C PHE A 56 -3.15 -2.63 -7.14
N ASN A 57 -4.14 -3.53 -7.29
CA ASN A 57 -5.39 -3.19 -7.95
C ASN A 57 -6.15 -2.10 -7.19
N VAL A 58 -6.33 -2.23 -5.87
CA VAL A 58 -7.03 -1.24 -5.05
C VAL A 58 -6.36 0.13 -5.12
N LEU A 59 -5.02 0.18 -5.13
CA LEU A 59 -4.26 1.44 -5.16
C LEU A 59 -4.21 2.09 -6.54
N ALA A 60 -4.09 1.33 -7.63
CA ALA A 60 -3.80 1.91 -8.95
C ALA A 60 -4.19 1.02 -10.14
N GLU A 61 -5.15 0.10 -9.99
CA GLU A 61 -5.61 -0.80 -11.07
C GLU A 61 -4.50 -1.66 -11.69
N VAL A 62 -3.45 -1.95 -10.91
CA VAL A 62 -2.32 -2.78 -11.36
C VAL A 62 -2.57 -4.23 -11.04
N ARG A 63 -2.47 -5.11 -12.05
CA ARG A 63 -2.57 -6.58 -11.91
C ARG A 63 -3.92 -7.11 -11.40
N GLY A 64 -5.01 -6.33 -11.48
CA GLY A 64 -6.35 -6.77 -11.08
C GLY A 64 -7.45 -6.04 -11.84
N ASN A 65 -8.69 -6.47 -11.63
CA ASN A 65 -9.88 -5.94 -12.29
C ASN A 65 -11.00 -5.55 -11.29
N GLY A 66 -10.69 -5.57 -9.99
CA GLY A 66 -11.62 -5.20 -8.93
C GLY A 66 -11.78 -3.68 -8.77
N PRO A 67 -12.60 -3.24 -7.80
CA PRO A 67 -12.72 -1.82 -7.48
C PRO A 67 -11.40 -1.26 -6.97
N SER A 68 -11.09 -0.02 -7.39
CA SER A 68 -9.93 0.75 -6.98
C SER A 68 -10.33 2.03 -6.26
N ILE A 69 -9.40 2.66 -5.55
CA ILE A 69 -9.63 4.00 -4.96
C ILE A 69 -9.80 5.02 -6.08
N SER A 70 -8.93 4.98 -7.07
CA SER A 70 -9.00 5.76 -8.31
C SER A 70 -8.04 5.17 -9.35
N PRO A 71 -8.22 5.48 -10.64
CA PRO A 71 -7.14 5.31 -11.62
C PRO A 71 -5.86 6.03 -11.17
N PRO A 72 -4.67 5.62 -11.67
CA PRO A 72 -3.41 6.29 -11.37
C PRO A 72 -3.47 7.80 -11.63
N ARG A 73 -3.05 8.60 -10.64
CA ARG A 73 -3.14 10.06 -10.67
C ARG A 73 -1.90 10.75 -11.24
N GLY A 74 -0.83 10.00 -11.47
CA GLY A 74 0.49 10.56 -11.72
C GLY A 74 1.22 10.97 -10.43
N LEU A 75 2.43 11.49 -10.56
CA LEU A 75 3.11 12.16 -9.45
C LEU A 75 2.41 13.49 -9.13
N PRO A 76 2.25 13.85 -7.83
CA PRO A 76 1.71 15.15 -7.49
C PRO A 76 2.69 16.27 -7.86
N ASP A 77 2.17 17.40 -8.35
CA ASP A 77 2.99 18.57 -8.76
C ASP A 77 3.84 19.13 -7.61
N ASP A 78 3.37 18.94 -6.37
CA ASP A 78 4.02 19.39 -5.14
C ASP A 78 4.77 18.28 -4.39
N VAL A 79 5.18 17.22 -5.10
CA VAL A 79 5.98 16.13 -4.54
C VAL A 79 7.32 16.63 -4.00
N SER A 80 7.79 16.06 -2.89
CA SER A 80 9.10 16.43 -2.34
C SER A 80 10.24 16.08 -3.30
N SER A 81 11.33 16.83 -3.22
CA SER A 81 12.49 16.63 -4.09
C SER A 81 13.13 15.24 -3.94
N ILE A 82 13.04 14.64 -2.76
CA ILE A 82 13.55 13.29 -2.49
C ILE A 82 12.73 12.27 -3.28
N VAL A 83 11.40 12.26 -3.11
CA VAL A 83 10.50 11.31 -3.78
C VAL A 83 10.57 11.51 -5.30
N LYS A 84 10.61 12.77 -5.77
CA LYS A 84 10.79 13.04 -7.20
C LYS A 84 12.09 12.45 -7.75
N LYS A 85 13.20 12.63 -7.06
CA LYS A 85 14.51 12.09 -7.47
C LYS A 85 14.47 10.56 -7.54
N GLU A 86 13.83 9.91 -6.56
CA GLU A 86 13.68 8.45 -6.57
C GLU A 86 12.80 7.98 -7.74
N SER A 87 11.69 8.66 -8.01
CA SER A 87 10.87 8.35 -9.19
C SER A 87 11.63 8.56 -10.51
N ASP A 88 12.39 9.64 -10.64
CA ASP A 88 13.16 9.94 -11.85
C ASP A 88 14.23 8.87 -12.14
N ARG A 89 14.70 8.10 -11.15
CA ARG A 89 15.63 6.97 -11.34
C ARG A 89 15.02 5.78 -12.05
N TRP A 90 13.70 5.60 -11.95
CA TRP A 90 12.98 4.52 -12.62
C TRP A 90 12.62 4.84 -14.07
N ASP A 91 12.77 6.10 -14.50
CA ASP A 91 12.57 6.59 -15.88
C ASP A 91 11.43 5.83 -16.60
N GLY A 92 11.74 5.06 -17.62
CA GLY A 92 10.75 4.32 -18.42
C GLY A 92 10.20 3.03 -17.78
N ASP A 93 10.83 2.52 -16.72
CA ASP A 93 10.41 1.28 -16.06
C ASP A 93 9.33 1.53 -14.98
N GLY A 94 9.31 2.74 -14.40
CA GLY A 94 8.30 3.14 -13.42
C GLY A 94 6.98 3.52 -14.08
N HIS A 95 5.88 2.89 -13.63
CA HIS A 95 4.55 3.13 -14.18
C HIS A 95 3.46 3.28 -13.11
N SER A 96 2.26 3.73 -13.51
CA SER A 96 1.08 3.86 -12.65
C SER A 96 1.33 4.68 -11.38
N HIS A 97 2.12 5.76 -11.50
CA HIS A 97 2.36 6.67 -10.40
C HIS A 97 1.06 7.19 -9.82
N SER A 98 0.97 7.21 -8.49
CA SER A 98 -0.20 7.74 -7.79
C SER A 98 0.15 8.19 -6.38
N TYR A 99 -0.83 8.77 -5.70
CA TYR A 99 -0.70 9.22 -4.31
C TYR A 99 -2.06 9.29 -3.63
N PHE A 100 -2.07 9.08 -2.30
CA PHE A 100 -3.25 9.23 -1.46
C PHE A 100 -2.87 9.82 -0.11
N THR A 101 -3.71 10.72 0.40
CA THR A 101 -3.64 11.12 1.81
C THR A 101 -4.09 9.96 2.70
N LEU A 102 -3.67 9.97 3.96
CA LEU A 102 -4.15 9.00 4.94
C LEU A 102 -5.67 9.11 5.13
N ALA A 103 -6.23 10.32 5.01
CA ALA A 103 -7.68 10.54 5.05
C ALA A 103 -8.40 9.77 3.92
N GLU A 104 -7.91 9.86 2.68
CA GLU A 104 -8.47 9.13 1.54
C GLU A 104 -8.38 7.61 1.72
N LEU A 105 -7.25 7.10 2.20
CA LEU A 105 -7.06 5.68 2.48
C LEU A 105 -8.03 5.17 3.56
N LYS A 106 -8.19 5.92 4.67
CA LYS A 106 -9.10 5.60 5.76
C LYS A 106 -10.57 5.63 5.30
N GLU A 107 -10.96 6.64 4.52
CA GLU A 107 -12.32 6.77 4.00
C GLU A 107 -12.66 5.61 3.07
N TYR A 108 -11.77 5.27 2.14
CA TYR A 108 -11.99 4.12 1.27
C TYR A 108 -12.07 2.82 2.06
N TYR A 109 -11.13 2.59 2.99
CA TYR A 109 -11.14 1.37 3.82
C TYR A 109 -12.40 1.26 4.67
N LYS A 110 -12.90 2.34 5.24
CA LYS A 110 -14.14 2.36 6.02
C LYS A 110 -15.33 1.80 5.24
N ASN A 111 -15.40 2.11 3.95
CA ASN A 111 -16.48 1.68 3.08
C ASN A 111 -16.20 0.33 2.40
N ASN A 112 -14.94 -0.12 2.37
CA ASN A 112 -14.47 -1.32 1.67
C ASN A 112 -13.55 -2.18 2.56
N SER A 113 -13.95 -2.40 3.81
CA SER A 113 -13.13 -3.10 4.81
C SER A 113 -12.98 -4.61 4.54
N HIS A 114 -13.83 -5.17 3.68
CA HIS A 114 -13.79 -6.57 3.30
C HIS A 114 -13.93 -6.74 1.79
N THR A 115 -13.18 -7.69 1.25
CA THR A 115 -13.32 -8.18 -0.12
C THR A 115 -14.17 -9.44 -0.09
N SER A 116 -15.17 -9.54 -0.97
CA SER A 116 -16.00 -10.72 -1.13
C SER A 116 -15.42 -11.62 -2.22
N HIS A 117 -15.28 -12.89 -1.89
CA HIS A 117 -14.80 -13.92 -2.78
C HIS A 117 -15.86 -15.00 -2.95
N ASN A 118 -15.78 -15.73 -4.06
CA ASN A 118 -16.56 -16.92 -4.31
C ASN A 118 -15.75 -17.93 -5.12
N GLY A 119 -16.07 -19.19 -4.99
CA GLY A 119 -15.41 -20.25 -5.73
C GLY A 119 -15.67 -21.63 -5.17
N PHE A 120 -15.03 -22.62 -5.78
CA PHE A 120 -15.13 -24.01 -5.38
C PHE A 120 -13.94 -24.40 -4.51
N LEU A 121 -14.23 -24.88 -3.30
CA LEU A 121 -13.27 -25.23 -2.26
C LEU A 121 -13.29 -26.72 -1.99
N SER A 122 -12.15 -27.29 -1.62
CA SER A 122 -12.06 -28.65 -1.08
C SER A 122 -12.67 -28.73 0.33
N LYS A 123 -13.05 -29.92 0.76
CA LYS A 123 -13.58 -30.14 2.13
C LYS A 123 -12.63 -29.63 3.21
N ARG A 124 -11.32 -29.78 3.03
CA ARG A 124 -10.32 -29.27 3.96
C ARG A 124 -10.36 -27.74 4.05
N GLN A 125 -10.37 -27.04 2.92
CA GLN A 125 -10.45 -25.58 2.90
C GLN A 125 -11.75 -25.06 3.52
N ILE A 126 -12.87 -25.78 3.32
CA ILE A 126 -14.13 -25.42 3.95
C ILE A 126 -14.05 -25.55 5.48
N THR A 127 -13.46 -26.65 5.97
CA THR A 127 -13.27 -26.83 7.42
C THR A 127 -12.35 -25.72 7.99
N GLU A 128 -11.24 -25.42 7.34
CA GLU A 128 -10.32 -24.34 7.74
C GLU A 128 -11.02 -22.96 7.72
N LEU A 129 -11.89 -22.71 6.76
CA LEU A 129 -12.69 -21.48 6.68
C LEU A 129 -13.74 -21.38 7.79
N ASP A 130 -14.52 -22.45 7.99
CA ASP A 130 -15.68 -22.46 8.89
C ASP A 130 -15.28 -22.58 10.37
N GLU A 131 -14.24 -23.33 10.69
CA GLU A 131 -13.83 -23.62 12.08
C GLU A 131 -12.69 -22.70 12.55
N ASP A 132 -11.71 -22.43 11.68
CA ASP A 132 -10.50 -21.67 12.04
C ASP A 132 -10.54 -20.20 11.53
N ASN A 133 -11.60 -19.82 10.81
CA ASN A 133 -11.71 -18.53 10.13
C ASN A 133 -10.49 -18.23 9.21
N HIS A 134 -9.95 -19.29 8.61
CA HIS A 134 -8.77 -19.21 7.76
C HIS A 134 -9.22 -19.05 6.31
N THR A 135 -8.94 -17.89 5.71
CA THR A 135 -9.30 -17.61 4.32
C THR A 135 -8.56 -18.54 3.36
N PRO A 136 -9.24 -19.11 2.34
CA PRO A 136 -8.61 -19.98 1.37
C PRO A 136 -7.50 -19.28 0.61
N TYR A 137 -6.33 -19.90 0.53
CA TYR A 137 -5.19 -19.39 -0.21
C TYR A 137 -5.40 -19.45 -1.74
N ASN A 138 -6.16 -20.44 -2.20
CA ASN A 138 -6.54 -20.63 -3.60
C ASN A 138 -7.92 -21.30 -3.68
N TRP A 139 -8.57 -21.16 -4.81
CA TRP A 139 -9.86 -21.78 -5.11
C TRP A 139 -9.97 -22.09 -6.60
N SER A 140 -10.96 -22.91 -6.96
CA SER A 140 -11.29 -23.19 -8.37
C SER A 140 -12.46 -22.32 -8.82
N GLU A 141 -12.38 -21.80 -10.04
CA GLU A 141 -13.52 -21.15 -10.70
C GLU A 141 -14.48 -22.16 -11.34
N TRP A 142 -14.06 -23.41 -11.43
CA TRP A 142 -14.80 -24.48 -12.08
C TRP A 142 -15.27 -25.53 -11.08
N SER A 143 -16.50 -26.03 -11.28
CA SER A 143 -17.05 -27.12 -10.45
C SER A 143 -16.28 -28.42 -10.74
N ASN A 144 -16.05 -29.18 -9.65
CA ASN A 144 -15.48 -30.52 -9.66
C ASN A 144 -16.24 -31.35 -8.61
N PRO A 145 -16.50 -32.67 -8.82
CA PRO A 145 -17.24 -33.49 -7.84
C PRO A 145 -16.67 -33.50 -6.43
N ASP A 146 -15.37 -33.23 -6.27
CA ASP A 146 -14.68 -33.19 -4.97
C ASP A 146 -14.64 -31.80 -4.32
N LEU A 147 -15.19 -30.78 -5.02
CA LEU A 147 -15.20 -29.39 -4.58
C LEU A 147 -16.63 -28.92 -4.33
N GLU A 148 -16.80 -28.01 -3.39
CA GLU A 148 -18.08 -27.40 -3.02
C GLU A 148 -18.02 -25.88 -3.16
N TYR A 149 -19.07 -25.27 -3.74
CA TYR A 149 -19.15 -23.82 -3.89
C TYR A 149 -19.32 -23.13 -2.54
N ARG A 150 -18.54 -22.08 -2.31
CA ARG A 150 -18.61 -21.20 -1.15
C ARG A 150 -18.47 -19.75 -1.54
N GLU A 151 -19.04 -18.92 -0.70
CA GLU A 151 -18.80 -17.47 -0.66
C GLU A 151 -18.19 -17.13 0.70
N TRP A 152 -17.18 -16.27 0.70
CA TRP A 152 -16.55 -15.82 1.94
C TRP A 152 -16.10 -14.37 1.82
N LYS A 153 -15.75 -13.78 2.96
CA LYS A 153 -15.20 -12.43 3.04
C LYS A 153 -13.83 -12.46 3.67
N GLU A 154 -12.94 -11.68 3.12
CA GLU A 154 -11.61 -11.46 3.64
C GLU A 154 -11.43 -9.98 3.99
N VAL A 155 -10.66 -9.70 5.05
CA VAL A 155 -10.30 -8.31 5.38
C VAL A 155 -9.49 -7.75 4.21
N SER A 156 -9.90 -6.57 3.74
CA SER A 156 -9.24 -5.91 2.62
C SER A 156 -7.72 -5.77 2.87
N SER A 157 -6.92 -6.11 1.88
CA SER A 157 -5.45 -5.96 1.91
C SER A 157 -5.01 -4.52 2.17
N LEU A 158 -5.87 -3.52 1.88
CA LEU A 158 -5.64 -2.12 2.19
C LEU A 158 -5.46 -1.84 3.69
N LYS A 159 -6.04 -2.68 4.58
CA LYS A 159 -5.87 -2.52 6.03
C LYS A 159 -4.42 -2.42 6.43
N LYS A 160 -3.58 -3.31 5.89
CA LYS A 160 -2.14 -3.36 6.21
C LYS A 160 -1.44 -2.03 5.90
N ILE A 161 -1.80 -1.39 4.78
CA ILE A 161 -1.26 -0.09 4.39
C ILE A 161 -1.79 1.00 5.32
N VAL A 162 -3.10 1.05 5.54
CA VAL A 162 -3.72 2.05 6.43
C VAL A 162 -3.07 2.01 7.81
N ASP A 163 -2.93 0.83 8.40
CA ASP A 163 -2.33 0.67 9.74
C ASP A 163 -0.86 1.15 9.77
N LYS A 164 -0.06 0.76 8.78
CA LYS A 164 1.36 1.12 8.71
C LYS A 164 1.57 2.62 8.45
N VAL A 165 0.73 3.22 7.60
CA VAL A 165 0.77 4.66 7.29
C VAL A 165 0.29 5.48 8.49
N ASP A 166 -0.76 5.03 9.20
CA ASP A 166 -1.23 5.66 10.43
C ASP A 166 -0.15 5.61 11.52
N ASP A 167 0.48 4.46 11.73
CA ASP A 167 1.61 4.33 12.67
C ASP A 167 2.78 5.28 12.35
N ARG A 168 3.11 5.46 11.07
CA ARG A 168 4.14 6.40 10.62
C ARG A 168 3.70 7.85 10.87
N MET A 169 2.49 8.21 10.48
CA MET A 169 1.92 9.52 10.72
C MET A 169 1.94 9.88 12.21
N ARG A 170 1.51 8.97 13.08
CA ARG A 170 1.53 9.19 14.54
C ARG A 170 2.92 9.49 15.07
N LYS A 171 3.93 8.78 14.61
CA LYS A 171 5.33 9.02 14.97
C LYS A 171 5.80 10.41 14.50
N GLU A 172 5.46 10.77 13.26
CA GLU A 172 5.88 12.04 12.65
C GLU A 172 5.24 13.28 13.26
N PHE A 173 4.01 13.16 13.78
CA PHE A 173 3.28 14.25 14.44
C PHE A 173 3.19 14.11 15.96
N TRP A 174 3.88 13.14 16.57
CA TRP A 174 3.90 12.89 18.03
C TRP A 174 2.50 12.65 18.60
N VAL A 175 1.66 11.93 17.89
CA VAL A 175 0.30 11.57 18.28
C VAL A 175 0.30 10.28 19.09
N SER A 176 -0.36 10.29 20.26
CA SER A 176 -0.50 9.08 21.07
C SER A 176 -1.27 7.97 20.32
N LYS A 177 -0.95 6.72 20.63
CA LYS A 177 -1.73 5.57 20.15
C LYS A 177 -3.15 5.53 20.72
N ASP A 178 -3.34 6.13 21.89
CA ASP A 178 -4.65 6.20 22.56
C ASP A 178 -5.52 7.36 22.06
N ASP A 179 -4.99 8.22 21.19
CA ASP A 179 -5.77 9.30 20.57
C ASP A 179 -6.52 8.74 19.36
N GLU A 180 -7.82 8.55 19.50
CA GLU A 180 -8.67 7.99 18.44
C GLU A 180 -8.95 8.99 17.31
N ASP A 181 -8.92 10.31 17.59
CA ASP A 181 -9.15 11.35 16.58
C ASP A 181 -7.84 11.88 16.00
N THR A 182 -7.47 11.33 14.87
CA THR A 182 -6.28 11.79 14.10
C THR A 182 -6.63 12.67 12.91
N SER A 183 -7.91 13.00 12.71
CA SER A 183 -8.42 13.67 11.50
C SER A 183 -7.65 14.94 11.10
N LYS A 184 -7.19 15.72 12.09
CA LYS A 184 -6.37 16.94 11.85
C LYS A 184 -5.00 16.70 11.23
N PHE A 185 -4.54 15.43 11.22
CA PHE A 185 -3.24 15.04 10.66
C PHE A 185 -3.38 14.18 9.39
N ASP A 186 -4.53 13.52 9.20
CA ASP A 186 -4.75 12.57 8.13
C ASP A 186 -4.60 13.22 6.74
N ASP A 187 -5.04 14.49 6.57
CA ASP A 187 -4.83 15.28 5.35
C ASP A 187 -3.42 15.88 5.21
N LYS A 188 -2.60 15.76 6.27
CA LYS A 188 -1.22 16.27 6.29
C LYS A 188 -0.19 15.17 6.14
N PHE A 189 -0.64 13.96 5.90
CA PHE A 189 0.21 12.80 5.66
C PHE A 189 -0.29 12.04 4.44
N ARG A 190 0.62 11.71 3.50
CA ARG A 190 0.28 10.99 2.27
C ARG A 190 1.33 9.94 1.95
N ILE A 191 0.92 8.95 1.15
CA ILE A 191 1.82 8.07 0.42
C ILE A 191 1.92 8.54 -1.03
N VAL A 192 3.09 8.36 -1.63
CA VAL A 192 3.36 8.52 -3.06
C VAL A 192 4.01 7.24 -3.51
N PHE A 193 3.55 6.65 -4.59
CA PHE A 193 4.02 5.34 -5.03
C PHE A 193 3.94 5.17 -6.54
N TRP A 194 4.64 4.17 -7.04
CA TRP A 194 4.59 3.67 -8.42
C TRP A 194 4.97 2.20 -8.43
N PHE A 195 4.87 1.59 -9.60
CA PHE A 195 5.19 0.19 -9.82
C PHE A 195 6.25 0.04 -10.89
N ASP A 196 6.99 -1.05 -10.86
CA ASP A 196 7.83 -1.56 -11.94
C ASP A 196 7.40 -2.95 -12.39
N ASN A 197 7.98 -3.49 -13.51
CA ASN A 197 7.67 -4.82 -14.04
C ASN A 197 8.93 -5.68 -14.18
#